data_c01f8c2d20c22325c897fd3509fc5569
#
_entry.id   c01f8c2d20c22325c897fd3509fc5569
#
_cell.length_a   1.000
_cell.length_b   1.000
_cell.length_c   1.000
_cell.angle_alpha   90.00
_cell.angle_beta   90.00
_cell.angle_gamma   90.00
#
_symmetry.space_group_name_H-M   'P 1'
#
loop_
_entity.id
_entity.type
_entity.pdbx_description
1 polymer ?
#
loop_
_entity_poly.entity_id
_entity_poly.type
_entity_poly.pdbx_seq_one_letter_code
_entity_poly.pdbx_strand_id
1 'polypeptide(L)'
;MNTTKQNLSKIALLGLFAGSVMTSCNSPKKMSSALEKVKFKADPEVLEVRGDSVTVKITGKFPPKTFAKNASVKFQPILRYGTTEKPLPPKYLIGEKVTGVSGATKISYQKGGGFTYFERVEYTPEMKKSTLALDYTVKFTSKYEELDQCVSGTKKDSLFGTITTALTVNPTDDLYYYDNTTPIGGARRVILYYVINEGFLRDTVFKGPAVKTLEDFTADPKFKITAITLHSYASPDGELKRNVDLTHERAESSYKEVKEILEKEHVNVIKDSAIFKKPDENGDDWVGLKRIISASNMEGKDDVLAVINNNMSFDEKNAALKKLPSWKDLKDNYLPKLRRTEVYLEGTFPNRDITEVRTIAATSFDGLTKKEVIEYANNATDNASKEKAYKYLMAKYPDDWAGENNYATTLLKEGQFKDADSLLTIAHKTWPNNDTIASNLGVADRELHKYDEAKALYGEAAAKNIKESNNMGILYIKYGDYDNAVASFDSKQCDYNVALAYTLKNDFDNALSKIDCITDKTPEVYYLRAVVAARKGDVDLMTTSLTLAVKGDPSYRDEAKTDMEFKKYWNKVEFQNAIK
;
A
#
# COMPACT_ATOMS: atom_id res chain seq x y z
N MET A 1 33.80 -7.03 77.87
CA MET A 1 34.01 -8.43 78.37
C MET A 1 34.59 -9.19 77.23
N ASN A 2 35.81 -9.56 77.45
CA ASN A 2 36.57 -10.76 77.04
C ASN A 2 36.64 -11.10 75.56
N THR A 3 37.79 -10.85 74.98
CA THR A 3 39.04 -11.69 74.93
C THR A 3 38.83 -12.99 74.18
N THR A 4 39.61 -13.41 73.20
CA THR A 4 41.01 -13.74 73.15
C THR A 4 41.36 -14.08 71.70
N LYS A 5 42.30 -13.51 71.01
CA LYS A 5 43.76 -13.84 70.90
C LYS A 5 44.11 -15.25 70.53
N GLN A 6 44.94 -15.31 69.48
CA GLN A 6 46.11 -16.20 69.21
C GLN A 6 45.75 -17.47 68.38
N ASN A 7 46.54 -17.91 67.43
CA ASN A 7 48.04 -17.86 67.31
C ASN A 7 48.54 -18.14 65.91
N LEU A 8 49.65 -17.56 65.63
CA LEU A 8 50.63 -17.86 64.60
C LEU A 8 51.11 -19.31 64.57
N SER A 9 51.40 -19.83 63.38
CA SER A 9 52.70 -20.46 63.06
C SER A 9 52.77 -20.74 61.57
N LYS A 10 53.57 -20.06 60.81
CA LYS A 10 54.88 -20.43 60.27
C LYS A 10 54.93 -21.85 59.74
N ILE A 11 55.13 -21.97 58.41
CA ILE A 11 56.37 -22.60 57.85
C ILE A 11 56.49 -22.14 56.39
N ALA A 12 57.66 -21.73 56.08
CA ALA A 12 58.15 -21.22 54.83
C ALA A 12 58.66 -22.32 53.90
N LEU A 13 58.90 -21.93 52.69
CA LEU A 13 59.89 -22.41 51.72
C LEU A 13 59.37 -23.35 50.64
N LEU A 14 59.52 -22.91 49.54
CA LEU A 14 60.13 -23.31 48.25
C LEU A 14 59.18 -22.81 47.15
N GLY A 15 59.53 -21.91 46.36
CA GLY A 15 60.77 -21.61 45.66
C GLY A 15 60.54 -21.75 44.17
N LEU A 16 60.59 -20.66 43.44
CA LEU A 16 60.96 -20.63 42.03
C LEU A 16 60.15 -21.49 41.04
N PHE A 17 59.08 -20.92 40.48
CA PHE A 17 58.84 -20.95 39.04
C PHE A 17 57.84 -19.91 38.68
N ALA A 18 58.15 -18.63 38.93
CA ALA A 18 57.43 -17.49 38.41
C ALA A 18 58.30 -16.85 37.33
N GLY A 19 58.24 -17.42 36.18
CA GLY A 19 58.93 -16.86 35.04
C GLY A 19 58.38 -17.43 33.75
N SER A 20 57.59 -16.69 33.10
CA SER A 20 57.27 -16.84 31.68
C SER A 20 55.80 -16.99 31.25
N VAL A 21 54.85 -16.44 31.99
CA VAL A 21 53.47 -16.35 31.46
C VAL A 21 52.97 -14.90 31.29
N MET A 22 53.83 -13.91 31.41
CA MET A 22 53.49 -12.50 31.25
C MET A 22 53.75 -11.93 29.84
N THR A 23 53.94 -12.76 28.83
CA THR A 23 54.13 -12.27 27.44
C THR A 23 52.91 -12.39 26.53
N SER A 24 51.81 -12.93 27.04
CA SER A 24 50.61 -13.16 26.23
C SER A 24 49.66 -11.95 26.16
N CYS A 25 49.66 -11.07 27.15
CA CYS A 25 48.70 -9.93 27.20
C CYS A 25 49.04 -8.73 26.30
N ASN A 26 50.19 -8.73 25.62
CA ASN A 26 50.53 -7.67 24.66
C ASN A 26 49.94 -7.87 23.26
N SER A 27 49.49 -9.05 22.91
CA SER A 27 48.93 -9.34 21.57
C SER A 27 47.56 -8.73 21.31
N PRO A 28 46.61 -8.75 22.26
CA PRO A 28 45.29 -8.10 22.09
C PRO A 28 45.39 -6.58 21.92
N LYS A 29 46.17 -5.91 22.77
CA LYS A 29 46.42 -4.48 22.68
C LYS A 29 47.07 -4.09 21.35
N LYS A 30 48.03 -4.88 20.87
CA LYS A 30 48.69 -4.65 19.58
C LYS A 30 47.71 -4.81 18.42
N MET A 31 46.80 -5.78 18.47
CA MET A 31 45.81 -6.00 17.44
C MET A 31 44.74 -4.89 17.44
N SER A 32 44.29 -4.48 18.62
CA SER A 32 43.36 -3.33 18.77
C SER A 32 43.96 -2.04 18.20
N SER A 33 45.23 -1.75 18.56
CA SER A 33 45.99 -0.61 18.02
C SER A 33 46.25 -0.72 16.51
N ALA A 34 46.38 -1.94 15.99
CA ALA A 34 46.48 -2.14 14.54
C ALA A 34 45.17 -1.88 13.82
N LEU A 35 44.02 -2.28 14.40
CA LEU A 35 42.70 -2.00 13.88
C LEU A 35 42.39 -0.47 13.84
N GLU A 36 42.87 0.28 14.83
CA GLU A 36 42.77 1.74 14.84
C GLU A 36 43.47 2.41 13.65
N LYS A 37 44.54 1.78 13.15
CA LYS A 37 45.31 2.29 12.01
C LYS A 37 44.78 1.84 10.65
N VAL A 38 43.90 0.87 10.63
CA VAL A 38 43.25 0.42 9.38
C VAL A 38 42.29 1.50 8.88
N LYS A 39 42.47 1.90 7.63
CA LYS A 39 41.55 2.78 6.95
C LYS A 39 40.39 1.96 6.40
N PHE A 40 39.24 2.12 7.00
CA PHE A 40 37.99 1.60 6.47
C PHE A 40 37.35 2.68 5.59
N LYS A 41 36.69 2.26 4.53
CA LYS A 41 35.99 3.16 3.62
C LYS A 41 34.60 2.59 3.30
N ALA A 42 33.58 3.40 3.47
CA ALA A 42 32.28 3.12 2.89
C ALA A 42 32.29 3.52 1.39
N ASP A 43 31.55 2.78 0.57
CA ASP A 43 31.45 3.02 -0.86
C ASP A 43 30.00 2.79 -1.33
N PRO A 44 29.25 3.85 -1.63
CA PRO A 44 29.66 5.26 -1.58
C PRO A 44 29.92 5.76 -0.14
N GLU A 45 30.68 6.85 0.01
CA GLU A 45 30.98 7.46 1.30
C GLU A 45 29.71 7.95 2.00
N VAL A 46 28.78 8.47 1.23
CA VAL A 46 27.41 8.77 1.65
C VAL A 46 26.54 7.64 1.14
N LEU A 47 25.88 6.95 2.05
CA LEU A 47 24.99 5.84 1.69
C LEU A 47 23.77 6.36 0.93
N GLU A 48 23.44 5.72 -0.16
CA GLU A 48 22.30 6.06 -1.00
C GLU A 48 21.15 5.08 -0.81
N VAL A 49 19.94 5.62 -0.76
CA VAL A 49 18.71 4.82 -0.86
C VAL A 49 18.49 4.48 -2.34
N ARG A 50 18.36 3.20 -2.64
CA ARG A 50 17.99 2.71 -3.97
C ARG A 50 16.80 1.77 -3.85
N GLY A 51 15.70 2.17 -4.44
CA GLY A 51 14.42 1.57 -4.11
C GLY A 51 14.15 1.74 -2.63
N ASP A 52 13.61 0.71 -1.98
CA ASP A 52 13.32 0.74 -0.54
C ASP A 52 14.50 0.21 0.30
N SER A 53 15.72 0.34 -0.17
CA SER A 53 16.87 -0.22 0.53
C SER A 53 18.11 0.66 0.46
N VAL A 54 18.95 0.48 1.48
CA VAL A 54 20.28 1.08 1.55
C VAL A 54 21.32 -0.02 1.41
N THR A 55 22.24 0.14 0.47
CA THR A 55 23.39 -0.76 0.33
C THR A 55 24.54 -0.26 1.18
N VAL A 56 24.96 -1.07 2.14
CA VAL A 56 26.13 -0.83 2.99
C VAL A 56 27.30 -1.65 2.47
N LYS A 57 28.24 -0.99 1.80
CA LYS A 57 29.48 -1.60 1.34
C LYS A 57 30.66 -0.97 2.07
N ILE A 58 31.42 -1.77 2.83
CA ILE A 58 32.59 -1.31 3.58
C ILE A 58 33.81 -2.09 3.08
N THR A 59 34.87 -1.37 2.79
CA THR A 59 36.17 -1.96 2.45
C THR A 59 37.20 -1.60 3.50
N GLY A 60 38.09 -2.54 3.80
CA GLY A 60 39.20 -2.30 4.69
C GLY A 60 40.45 -3.04 4.21
N LYS A 61 41.62 -2.44 4.43
CA LYS A 61 42.91 -3.05 4.06
C LYS A 61 43.88 -3.05 5.24
N PHE A 62 44.33 -4.24 5.59
CA PHE A 62 45.33 -4.44 6.61
C PHE A 62 46.72 -4.42 5.97
N PRO A 63 47.63 -3.56 6.44
CA PRO A 63 49.03 -3.58 6.03
C PRO A 63 49.73 -4.89 6.41
N PRO A 64 50.87 -5.20 5.80
CA PRO A 64 51.72 -6.31 6.24
C PRO A 64 52.11 -6.22 7.73
N LYS A 65 52.19 -7.37 8.39
CA LYS A 65 52.60 -7.52 9.81
C LYS A 65 51.63 -6.85 10.83
N THR A 66 50.38 -6.57 10.43
CA THR A 66 49.40 -5.95 11.34
C THR A 66 48.37 -6.94 11.88
N PHE A 67 47.87 -7.87 11.07
CA PHE A 67 46.88 -8.86 11.49
C PHE A 67 47.56 -10.10 12.10
N ALA A 68 47.30 -10.37 13.38
CA ALA A 68 47.95 -11.50 14.06
C ALA A 68 47.49 -12.87 13.49
N LYS A 69 48.43 -13.82 13.37
CA LYS A 69 48.19 -15.14 12.77
C LYS A 69 47.11 -15.96 13.46
N ASN A 70 46.94 -15.79 14.77
CA ASN A 70 46.01 -16.52 15.64
C ASN A 70 44.84 -15.63 16.12
N ALA A 71 44.62 -14.46 15.50
CA ALA A 71 43.51 -13.57 15.83
C ALA A 71 42.29 -13.88 14.98
N SER A 72 41.12 -13.76 15.58
CA SER A 72 39.83 -13.67 14.93
C SER A 72 39.20 -12.33 15.28
N VAL A 73 38.70 -11.61 14.30
CA VAL A 73 38.03 -10.32 14.46
C VAL A 73 36.62 -10.43 13.93
N LYS A 74 35.63 -10.18 14.80
CA LYS A 74 34.23 -9.98 14.41
C LYS A 74 34.03 -8.51 14.15
N PHE A 75 33.66 -8.15 12.93
CA PHE A 75 33.19 -6.81 12.57
C PHE A 75 31.67 -6.77 12.56
N GLN A 76 31.10 -5.78 13.23
CA GLN A 76 29.68 -5.57 13.35
C GLN A 76 29.36 -4.13 12.94
N PRO A 77 28.97 -3.88 11.68
CA PRO A 77 28.47 -2.57 11.31
C PRO A 77 27.16 -2.28 12.04
N ILE A 78 26.94 -1.02 12.42
CA ILE A 78 25.77 -0.57 13.15
C ILE A 78 25.28 0.72 12.49
N LEU A 79 24.02 0.74 12.04
CA LEU A 79 23.34 1.95 11.63
C LEU A 79 22.70 2.58 12.87
N ARG A 80 23.01 3.87 13.09
CA ARG A 80 22.47 4.66 14.21
C ARG A 80 21.63 5.79 13.66
N TYR A 81 20.37 5.86 14.08
CA TYR A 81 19.45 6.92 13.69
C TYR A 81 18.45 7.19 14.82
N GLY A 82 18.20 8.47 15.10
CA GLY A 82 17.43 8.86 16.27
C GLY A 82 18.03 8.25 17.55
N THR A 83 17.23 7.48 18.27
CA THR A 83 17.65 6.69 19.46
C THR A 83 17.91 5.23 19.14
N THR A 84 17.80 4.83 17.88
CA THR A 84 17.90 3.42 17.44
C THR A 84 19.33 3.07 17.03
N GLU A 85 19.80 1.92 17.51
CA GLU A 85 20.99 1.24 16.99
C GLU A 85 20.56 -0.05 16.29
N LYS A 86 20.77 -0.13 14.97
CA LYS A 86 20.46 -1.33 14.16
C LYS A 86 21.76 -2.06 13.83
N PRO A 87 22.11 -3.13 14.53
CA PRO A 87 23.28 -3.94 14.17
C PRO A 87 23.00 -4.72 12.89
N LEU A 88 23.96 -4.66 11.96
CA LEU A 88 23.92 -5.42 10.71
C LEU A 88 24.62 -6.78 10.90
N PRO A 89 24.44 -7.76 10.01
CA PRO A 89 25.09 -9.05 10.09
C PRO A 89 26.62 -8.91 10.25
N PRO A 90 27.26 -9.70 11.12
CA PRO A 90 28.69 -9.55 11.34
C PRO A 90 29.54 -10.17 10.22
N LYS A 91 30.71 -9.60 9.98
CA LYS A 91 31.77 -10.16 9.13
C LYS A 91 32.95 -10.65 9.99
N TYR A 92 33.40 -11.85 9.71
CA TYR A 92 34.56 -12.43 10.44
C TYR A 92 35.82 -12.35 9.58
N LEU A 93 36.91 -11.87 10.19
CA LEU A 93 38.25 -11.88 9.62
C LEU A 93 39.14 -12.77 10.51
N ILE A 94 39.94 -13.62 9.90
CA ILE A 94 40.76 -14.57 10.64
C ILE A 94 42.23 -14.55 10.15
N GLY A 95 43.14 -14.73 11.08
CA GLY A 95 44.55 -14.95 10.78
C GLY A 95 44.83 -16.37 10.25
N GLU A 96 46.04 -16.58 9.74
CA GLU A 96 46.44 -17.82 9.04
C GLU A 96 46.31 -19.10 9.88
N LYS A 97 46.39 -18.97 11.22
CA LYS A 97 46.35 -20.10 12.17
C LYS A 97 44.95 -20.38 12.74
N VAL A 98 43.96 -19.56 12.43
CA VAL A 98 42.59 -19.75 12.90
C VAL A 98 41.82 -20.60 11.89
N THR A 99 41.08 -21.58 12.39
CA THR A 99 40.22 -22.50 11.62
C THR A 99 38.82 -22.56 12.23
N GLY A 100 37.88 -23.17 11.53
CA GLY A 100 36.53 -23.43 12.07
C GLY A 100 35.55 -22.27 12.02
N VAL A 101 35.87 -21.11 11.42
CA VAL A 101 34.99 -19.98 11.28
C VAL A 101 34.44 -19.92 9.83
N SER A 102 33.21 -20.37 9.65
CA SER A 102 32.55 -20.38 8.33
C SER A 102 32.41 -18.98 7.78
N GLY A 103 32.61 -18.79 6.48
CA GLY A 103 32.45 -17.50 5.79
C GLY A 103 33.47 -16.42 6.16
N ALA A 104 34.50 -16.76 6.95
CA ALA A 104 35.52 -15.80 7.35
C ALA A 104 36.51 -15.48 6.23
N THR A 105 36.93 -14.20 6.18
CA THR A 105 38.00 -13.77 5.29
C THR A 105 39.35 -13.94 5.96
N LYS A 106 40.27 -14.67 5.35
CA LYS A 106 41.62 -14.92 5.88
C LYS A 106 42.55 -13.76 5.51
N ILE A 107 43.23 -13.19 6.52
CA ILE A 107 44.20 -12.10 6.37
C ILE A 107 45.60 -12.62 6.69
N SER A 108 46.54 -12.43 5.76
CA SER A 108 47.92 -12.87 5.94
C SER A 108 48.71 -11.90 6.84
N TYR A 109 49.45 -12.44 7.82
CA TYR A 109 50.34 -11.62 8.62
C TYR A 109 51.45 -11.02 7.77
N GLN A 110 52.06 -11.80 6.86
CA GLN A 110 53.22 -11.35 6.08
C GLN A 110 52.84 -10.36 4.96
N LYS A 111 51.72 -10.64 4.26
CA LYS A 111 51.31 -9.87 3.06
C LYS A 111 50.27 -8.82 3.36
N GLY A 112 49.64 -8.88 4.52
CA GLY A 112 48.41 -8.16 4.79
C GLY A 112 47.23 -8.75 4.01
N GLY A 113 46.18 -7.97 3.83
CA GLY A 113 44.98 -8.38 3.09
C GLY A 113 43.87 -7.36 3.18
N GLY A 114 42.93 -7.45 2.28
CA GLY A 114 41.71 -6.63 2.31
C GLY A 114 40.48 -7.48 2.55
N PHE A 115 39.41 -6.81 2.91
CA PHE A 115 38.07 -7.39 2.93
C PHE A 115 37.05 -6.41 2.39
N THR A 116 35.95 -6.96 1.94
CA THR A 116 34.73 -6.22 1.58
C THR A 116 33.57 -6.77 2.41
N TYR A 117 32.87 -5.88 3.02
CA TYR A 117 31.55 -6.13 3.62
C TYR A 117 30.49 -5.61 2.66
N PHE A 118 29.41 -6.34 2.53
CA PHE A 118 28.28 -5.96 1.72
C PHE A 118 27.00 -6.41 2.42
N GLU A 119 26.05 -5.49 2.60
CA GLU A 119 24.73 -5.77 3.15
C GLU A 119 23.71 -4.83 2.53
N ARG A 120 22.50 -5.35 2.29
CA ARG A 120 21.36 -4.56 1.86
C ARG A 120 20.36 -4.46 3.01
N VAL A 121 20.05 -3.25 3.41
CA VAL A 121 19.19 -2.94 4.56
C VAL A 121 17.94 -2.26 4.06
N GLU A 122 16.77 -2.77 4.46
CA GLU A 122 15.51 -2.10 4.22
C GLU A 122 15.53 -0.70 4.83
N TYR A 123 15.13 0.30 4.03
CA TYR A 123 15.11 1.69 4.41
C TYR A 123 13.80 2.05 5.11
N THR A 124 13.90 2.84 6.16
CA THR A 124 12.77 3.52 6.77
C THR A 124 13.02 5.03 6.84
N PRO A 125 11.99 5.89 6.81
CA PRO A 125 12.15 7.35 6.80
C PRO A 125 13.01 7.89 7.95
N GLU A 126 12.99 7.23 9.13
CA GLU A 126 13.80 7.61 10.29
C GLU A 126 15.29 7.45 10.02
N MET A 127 15.67 6.60 9.07
CA MET A 127 17.05 6.39 8.65
C MET A 127 17.61 7.52 7.78
N LYS A 128 16.78 8.50 7.35
CA LYS A 128 17.22 9.66 6.54
C LYS A 128 18.41 10.40 7.15
N LYS A 129 18.49 10.42 8.49
CA LYS A 129 19.64 10.98 9.24
C LYS A 129 20.27 9.87 10.06
N SER A 130 21.17 9.11 9.43
CA SER A 130 21.85 8.02 10.11
C SER A 130 23.38 8.14 10.02
N THR A 131 24.05 7.52 10.97
CA THR A 131 25.50 7.34 10.95
C THR A 131 25.81 5.84 10.92
N LEU A 132 26.82 5.47 10.13
CA LEU A 132 27.34 4.11 10.10
C LEU A 132 28.51 4.02 11.05
N ALA A 133 28.37 3.23 12.11
CA ALA A 133 29.42 2.89 13.05
C ALA A 133 29.95 1.48 12.78
N LEU A 134 31.13 1.17 13.27
CA LEU A 134 31.73 -0.15 13.18
C LEU A 134 32.22 -0.59 14.55
N ASP A 135 31.56 -1.60 15.11
CA ASP A 135 32.04 -2.29 16.30
C ASP A 135 32.92 -3.47 15.90
N TYR A 136 33.92 -3.77 16.71
CA TYR A 136 34.70 -4.97 16.50
C TYR A 136 35.05 -5.66 17.81
N THR A 137 35.14 -6.98 17.76
CA THR A 137 35.61 -7.81 18.86
C THR A 137 36.76 -8.65 18.36
N VAL A 138 37.88 -8.67 19.12
CA VAL A 138 39.05 -9.46 18.80
C VAL A 138 39.13 -10.64 19.76
N LYS A 139 39.25 -11.86 19.22
CA LYS A 139 39.55 -13.10 19.96
C LYS A 139 40.86 -13.68 19.49
N PHE A 140 41.56 -14.37 20.38
CA PHE A 140 42.81 -15.09 20.07
C PHE A 140 42.65 -16.57 20.38
N THR A 141 43.13 -17.42 19.48
CA THR A 141 43.17 -18.86 19.70
C THR A 141 44.54 -19.22 20.29
N SER A 142 44.58 -19.88 21.45
CA SER A 142 45.80 -20.43 22.01
C SER A 142 46.02 -21.87 21.55
N LYS A 143 47.28 -22.39 21.73
CA LYS A 143 47.65 -23.78 21.38
C LYS A 143 46.98 -24.84 22.28
N TYR A 144 46.38 -24.45 23.40
CA TYR A 144 46.01 -25.38 24.46
C TYR A 144 44.55 -25.39 24.89
N GLU A 145 43.77 -24.41 24.55
CA GLU A 145 42.30 -24.38 24.71
C GLU A 145 41.76 -23.10 24.11
N GLU A 146 40.47 -23.06 23.72
CA GLU A 146 39.74 -21.81 23.51
C GLU A 146 39.79 -21.00 24.82
N LEU A 147 40.79 -20.19 24.98
CA LEU A 147 40.76 -19.15 26.00
C LEU A 147 39.73 -18.09 25.54
N ASP A 148 38.51 -18.35 25.91
CA ASP A 148 37.45 -17.35 25.95
C ASP A 148 37.91 -16.19 26.84
N GLN A 149 38.43 -15.17 26.42
CA GLN A 149 38.83 -13.96 27.17
C GLN A 149 40.33 -13.65 27.20
N CYS A 150 40.80 -13.11 26.10
CA CYS A 150 41.79 -12.07 26.18
C CYS A 150 41.29 -10.89 25.35
N VAL A 151 40.54 -10.04 26.00
CA VAL A 151 40.18 -8.65 25.62
C VAL A 151 39.20 -8.50 24.44
N SER A 152 37.97 -8.29 24.79
CA SER A 152 37.05 -7.54 23.99
C SER A 152 37.45 -6.06 24.01
N GLY A 153 38.09 -5.60 22.98
CA GLY A 153 38.17 -4.16 22.72
C GLY A 153 36.96 -3.77 21.92
N THR A 154 35.90 -3.31 22.59
CA THR A 154 34.77 -2.71 21.89
C THR A 154 35.09 -1.24 21.67
N LYS A 155 35.46 -0.87 20.45
CA LYS A 155 35.57 0.54 20.09
C LYS A 155 34.22 0.95 19.50
N LYS A 156 33.49 1.76 20.25
CA LYS A 156 32.19 2.34 19.84
C LYS A 156 32.36 3.65 19.08
N ASP A 157 33.52 3.95 18.55
CA ASP A 157 33.71 5.19 17.80
C ASP A 157 33.17 5.03 16.37
N SER A 158 32.39 5.99 15.95
CA SER A 158 31.95 6.13 14.58
C SER A 158 33.18 6.20 13.66
N LEU A 159 33.43 5.14 12.90
CA LEU A 159 34.50 5.12 11.90
C LEU A 159 34.17 5.97 10.68
N PHE A 160 32.90 6.23 10.46
CA PHE A 160 32.39 7.06 9.38
C PHE A 160 31.28 7.95 9.89
N GLY A 161 31.43 9.24 9.77
CA GLY A 161 30.31 10.18 9.81
C GLY A 161 29.56 10.09 8.49
N THR A 162 28.77 9.04 8.31
CA THR A 162 28.04 8.81 7.06
C THR A 162 26.56 8.98 7.33
N ILE A 163 25.91 9.79 6.53
CA ILE A 163 24.46 10.02 6.60
C ILE A 163 23.86 9.45 5.32
N THR A 164 22.76 8.76 5.45
CA THR A 164 22.00 8.30 4.29
C THR A 164 21.47 9.47 3.50
N THR A 165 21.82 9.54 2.25
CA THR A 165 21.13 10.41 1.30
C THR A 165 19.83 9.73 0.91
N ALA A 166 18.73 10.31 1.36
CA ALA A 166 17.43 9.89 0.91
C ALA A 166 16.92 10.87 -0.13
N LEU A 167 17.15 10.58 -1.41
CA LEU A 167 16.14 10.93 -2.39
C LEU A 167 14.94 10.05 -2.08
N THR A 168 14.09 10.52 -1.20
CA THR A 168 12.81 9.89 -0.96
C THR A 168 12.03 9.98 -2.25
N VAL A 169 11.73 8.82 -2.81
CA VAL A 169 10.69 8.69 -3.81
C VAL A 169 9.42 9.16 -3.13
N ASN A 170 8.95 10.32 -3.52
CA ASN A 170 7.65 10.83 -3.13
C ASN A 170 6.78 10.82 -4.39
N PRO A 171 6.33 9.62 -4.81
CA PRO A 171 5.61 9.50 -6.05
C PRO A 171 4.25 10.13 -5.93
N THR A 172 3.85 10.84 -6.96
CA THR A 172 2.46 11.22 -7.15
C THR A 172 1.77 10.04 -7.81
N ASP A 173 1.05 9.25 -7.02
CA ASP A 173 0.34 8.07 -7.49
C ASP A 173 -0.85 8.45 -8.37
N ASP A 174 -1.06 7.67 -9.43
CA ASP A 174 -2.33 7.68 -10.15
C ASP A 174 -3.34 6.88 -9.33
N LEU A 175 -4.18 7.60 -8.58
CA LEU A 175 -5.30 7.04 -7.85
C LEU A 175 -6.58 7.29 -8.62
N TYR A 176 -7.31 6.22 -8.92
CA TYR A 176 -8.53 6.30 -9.71
C TYR A 176 -9.75 6.37 -8.80
N TYR A 177 -10.46 7.50 -8.87
CA TYR A 177 -11.73 7.69 -8.20
C TYR A 177 -12.88 7.27 -9.09
N TYR A 178 -13.93 6.75 -8.46
CA TYR A 178 -15.21 6.71 -9.13
C TYR A 178 -15.74 8.15 -9.25
N ASP A 179 -15.59 8.71 -10.42
CA ASP A 179 -16.17 10.01 -10.78
C ASP A 179 -17.31 9.78 -11.77
N ASN A 180 -18.53 9.85 -11.28
CA ASN A 180 -19.69 9.76 -12.14
C ASN A 180 -20.01 11.15 -12.71
N THR A 181 -19.25 11.53 -13.73
CA THR A 181 -19.44 12.80 -14.46
C THR A 181 -20.71 12.81 -15.33
N THR A 182 -21.32 11.64 -15.55
CA THR A 182 -22.61 11.59 -16.25
C THR A 182 -23.69 12.31 -15.44
N PRO A 183 -24.54 13.13 -16.09
CA PRO A 183 -25.72 13.69 -15.44
C PRO A 183 -26.56 12.53 -14.93
N ILE A 184 -26.76 12.46 -13.62
CA ILE A 184 -27.39 11.28 -13.07
C ILE A 184 -28.87 11.34 -13.34
N GLY A 185 -29.30 10.41 -14.15
CA GLY A 185 -30.47 9.68 -13.86
C GLY A 185 -30.30 8.98 -12.51
N GLY A 186 -30.96 9.43 -11.46
CA GLY A 186 -31.01 8.66 -10.22
C GLY A 186 -31.87 7.43 -10.48
N ALA A 187 -31.24 6.24 -10.51
CA ALA A 187 -32.00 5.01 -10.49
C ALA A 187 -32.26 4.62 -9.03
N ARG A 188 -33.54 4.52 -8.66
CA ARG A 188 -33.93 3.90 -7.40
C ARG A 188 -34.43 2.50 -7.70
N ARG A 189 -33.90 1.53 -6.97
CA ARG A 189 -34.34 0.14 -7.04
C ARG A 189 -35.18 -0.19 -5.83
N VAL A 190 -36.40 -0.63 -6.09
CA VAL A 190 -37.30 -1.17 -5.08
C VAL A 190 -37.50 -2.64 -5.38
N ILE A 191 -37.46 -3.50 -4.37
CA ILE A 191 -37.60 -4.94 -4.53
C ILE A 191 -38.91 -5.39 -3.90
N LEU A 192 -39.75 -6.01 -4.72
CA LEU A 192 -41.02 -6.61 -4.31
C LEU A 192 -40.85 -8.13 -4.24
N TYR A 193 -40.98 -8.71 -3.06
CA TYR A 193 -40.77 -10.16 -2.83
C TYR A 193 -42.09 -10.93 -2.89
N TYR A 194 -42.01 -12.14 -3.43
CA TYR A 194 -43.13 -13.06 -3.55
C TYR A 194 -42.95 -14.28 -2.68
N VAL A 195 -44.08 -14.84 -2.26
CA VAL A 195 -44.10 -16.13 -1.56
C VAL A 195 -43.86 -17.25 -2.61
N ILE A 196 -43.39 -18.39 -2.14
CA ILE A 196 -43.16 -19.55 -2.98
C ILE A 196 -44.43 -19.93 -3.74
N ASN A 197 -44.28 -20.19 -5.03
CA ASN A 197 -45.39 -20.59 -5.94
C ASN A 197 -46.53 -19.56 -6.07
N GLU A 198 -46.32 -18.30 -5.67
CA GLU A 198 -47.29 -17.21 -5.85
C GLU A 198 -46.78 -16.23 -6.92
N GLY A 199 -47.70 -15.80 -7.80
CA GLY A 199 -47.49 -14.80 -8.83
C GLY A 199 -48.08 -13.42 -8.50
N PHE A 200 -48.75 -13.29 -7.33
CA PHE A 200 -49.37 -12.02 -6.88
C PHE A 200 -48.67 -11.48 -5.64
N LEU A 201 -48.77 -10.17 -5.45
CA LEU A 201 -48.24 -9.51 -4.26
C LEU A 201 -49.26 -9.55 -3.13
N ARG A 202 -48.84 -9.87 -1.93
CA ARG A 202 -49.70 -9.85 -0.74
C ARG A 202 -49.82 -8.44 -0.17
N ASP A 203 -50.94 -8.14 0.49
CA ASP A 203 -51.17 -6.86 1.18
C ASP A 203 -50.06 -6.43 2.12
N THR A 204 -49.35 -7.37 2.73
CA THR A 204 -48.20 -7.08 3.60
C THR A 204 -47.03 -6.47 2.87
N VAL A 205 -46.90 -6.73 1.57
CA VAL A 205 -45.86 -6.09 0.70
C VAL A 205 -46.30 -4.68 0.35
N PHE A 206 -47.60 -4.46 0.10
CA PHE A 206 -48.17 -3.13 -0.22
C PHE A 206 -48.07 -2.13 0.94
N LYS A 207 -48.10 -2.62 2.16
CA LYS A 207 -47.97 -1.78 3.37
C LYS A 207 -46.52 -1.79 3.90
N GLY A 208 -45.62 -2.39 3.14
CA GLY A 208 -44.24 -2.59 3.53
C GLY A 208 -43.31 -1.43 3.15
N PRO A 209 -42.06 -1.48 3.67
CA PRO A 209 -41.07 -0.41 3.43
C PRO A 209 -40.74 -0.18 1.95
N ALA A 210 -40.85 -1.23 1.12
CA ALA A 210 -40.55 -1.15 -0.30
C ALA A 210 -41.52 -0.20 -1.05
N VAL A 211 -42.81 -0.34 -0.80
CA VAL A 211 -43.84 0.53 -1.40
C VAL A 211 -43.73 1.93 -0.85
N LYS A 212 -43.51 2.08 0.46
CA LYS A 212 -43.27 3.40 1.05
C LYS A 212 -42.05 4.09 0.42
N THR A 213 -40.98 3.37 0.16
CA THR A 213 -39.81 3.93 -0.55
C THR A 213 -40.18 4.39 -1.96
N LEU A 214 -41.08 3.69 -2.66
CA LEU A 214 -41.57 4.07 -3.96
C LEU A 214 -42.45 5.36 -3.88
N GLU A 215 -43.36 5.41 -2.91
CA GLU A 215 -44.21 6.58 -2.64
C GLU A 215 -43.39 7.81 -2.27
N ASP A 216 -42.45 7.67 -1.30
CA ASP A 216 -41.59 8.77 -0.86
C ASP A 216 -40.74 9.32 -2.01
N PHE A 217 -40.30 8.45 -2.92
CA PHE A 217 -39.47 8.82 -4.03
C PHE A 217 -40.23 9.53 -5.15
N THR A 218 -41.44 9.09 -5.42
CA THR A 218 -42.32 9.69 -6.43
C THR A 218 -43.00 10.98 -5.96
N ALA A 219 -43.11 11.15 -4.64
CA ALA A 219 -43.62 12.39 -4.04
C ALA A 219 -42.63 13.56 -4.07
N ASP A 220 -41.35 13.33 -4.38
CA ASP A 220 -40.35 14.40 -4.48
C ASP A 220 -40.59 15.24 -5.75
N PRO A 221 -41.07 16.50 -5.63
CA PRO A 221 -41.42 17.33 -6.79
C PRO A 221 -40.20 17.73 -7.64
N LYS A 222 -39.00 17.54 -7.13
CA LYS A 222 -37.74 17.81 -7.82
C LYS A 222 -37.31 16.63 -8.71
N PHE A 223 -37.81 15.43 -8.46
CA PHE A 223 -37.46 14.26 -9.24
C PHE A 223 -38.26 14.13 -10.52
N LYS A 224 -37.60 14.26 -11.66
CA LYS A 224 -38.25 14.09 -12.99
C LYS A 224 -38.00 12.64 -13.42
N ILE A 225 -39.02 11.82 -13.34
CA ILE A 225 -38.97 10.42 -13.80
C ILE A 225 -38.80 10.40 -15.32
N THR A 226 -37.78 9.66 -15.78
CA THR A 226 -37.45 9.49 -17.20
C THR A 226 -37.66 8.06 -17.70
N ALA A 227 -37.61 7.06 -16.80
CA ALA A 227 -38.00 5.70 -17.12
C ALA A 227 -38.43 4.95 -15.85
N ILE A 228 -39.33 3.98 -16.04
CA ILE A 228 -39.74 3.02 -15.02
C ILE A 228 -39.65 1.65 -15.67
N THR A 229 -38.80 0.78 -15.13
CA THR A 229 -38.62 -0.56 -15.63
C THR A 229 -38.81 -1.59 -14.50
N LEU A 230 -39.42 -2.71 -14.85
CA LEU A 230 -39.65 -3.81 -13.91
C LEU A 230 -38.97 -5.07 -14.45
N HIS A 231 -38.23 -5.74 -13.61
CA HIS A 231 -37.59 -7.02 -13.94
C HIS A 231 -38.06 -8.08 -12.96
N SER A 232 -38.79 -9.07 -13.49
CA SER A 232 -39.37 -10.14 -12.66
C SER A 232 -38.53 -11.42 -12.78
N TYR A 233 -38.40 -12.11 -11.64
CA TYR A 233 -37.55 -13.29 -11.51
C TYR A 233 -38.28 -14.42 -10.76
N ALA A 234 -37.92 -15.65 -11.11
CA ALA A 234 -38.22 -16.85 -10.34
C ALA A 234 -36.95 -17.42 -9.68
N SER A 235 -37.13 -18.14 -8.58
CA SER A 235 -36.03 -18.88 -7.99
C SER A 235 -35.81 -20.20 -8.74
N PRO A 236 -34.57 -20.61 -8.96
CA PRO A 236 -34.26 -21.76 -9.81
C PRO A 236 -34.52 -23.14 -9.17
N ASP A 237 -35.30 -23.21 -8.09
CA ASP A 237 -35.62 -24.46 -7.36
C ASP A 237 -36.92 -25.14 -7.79
N GLY A 238 -37.69 -24.50 -8.66
CA GLY A 238 -38.95 -25.01 -9.21
C GLY A 238 -38.80 -25.82 -10.48
N GLU A 239 -39.92 -26.13 -11.13
CA GLU A 239 -39.96 -26.68 -12.50
C GLU A 239 -39.82 -25.53 -13.48
N LEU A 240 -39.02 -25.71 -14.53
CA LEU A 240 -38.74 -24.67 -15.53
C LEU A 240 -40.02 -24.05 -16.09
N LYS A 241 -40.99 -24.88 -16.50
CA LYS A 241 -42.25 -24.40 -17.06
C LYS A 241 -43.02 -23.55 -16.04
N ARG A 242 -43.13 -24.01 -14.79
CA ARG A 242 -43.83 -23.28 -13.72
C ARG A 242 -43.13 -21.96 -13.36
N ASN A 243 -41.79 -21.94 -13.42
CA ASN A 243 -41.02 -20.73 -13.18
C ASN A 243 -41.21 -19.67 -14.27
N VAL A 244 -41.35 -20.09 -15.52
CA VAL A 244 -41.74 -19.18 -16.62
C VAL A 244 -43.13 -18.58 -16.36
N ASP A 245 -44.14 -19.42 -16.03
CA ASP A 245 -45.48 -18.95 -15.69
C ASP A 245 -45.47 -17.99 -14.49
N LEU A 246 -44.72 -18.34 -13.44
CA LEU A 246 -44.58 -17.49 -12.23
C LEU A 246 -43.91 -16.16 -12.54
N THR A 247 -42.92 -16.15 -13.42
CA THR A 247 -42.25 -14.90 -13.82
C THR A 247 -43.23 -13.98 -14.56
N HIS A 248 -44.02 -14.54 -15.46
CA HIS A 248 -45.07 -13.81 -16.16
C HIS A 248 -46.14 -13.28 -15.18
N GLU A 249 -46.70 -14.14 -14.31
CA GLU A 249 -47.69 -13.75 -13.29
C GLU A 249 -47.18 -12.62 -12.40
N ARG A 250 -45.88 -12.70 -11.97
CA ARG A 250 -45.23 -11.65 -11.17
C ARG A 250 -45.04 -10.35 -11.92
N ALA A 251 -44.63 -10.45 -13.19
CA ALA A 251 -44.48 -9.29 -14.05
C ALA A 251 -45.79 -8.52 -14.19
N GLU A 252 -46.87 -9.22 -14.54
CA GLU A 252 -48.19 -8.61 -14.68
C GLU A 252 -48.73 -8.06 -13.33
N SER A 253 -48.63 -8.83 -12.25
CA SER A 253 -49.05 -8.40 -10.93
C SER A 253 -48.31 -7.14 -10.49
N SER A 254 -46.96 -7.15 -10.55
CA SER A 254 -46.17 -5.98 -10.13
C SER A 254 -46.41 -4.77 -11.02
N TYR A 255 -46.56 -4.96 -12.33
CA TYR A 255 -46.88 -3.86 -13.26
C TYR A 255 -48.18 -3.16 -12.88
N LYS A 256 -49.26 -3.94 -12.64
CA LYS A 256 -50.54 -3.42 -12.22
C LYS A 256 -50.43 -2.63 -10.92
N GLU A 257 -49.82 -3.22 -9.91
CA GLU A 257 -49.73 -2.63 -8.58
C GLU A 257 -48.83 -1.39 -8.53
N VAL A 258 -47.68 -1.40 -9.21
CA VAL A 258 -46.79 -0.24 -9.32
C VAL A 258 -47.54 0.89 -10.07
N LYS A 259 -48.30 0.54 -11.10
CA LYS A 259 -49.13 1.53 -11.81
C LYS A 259 -50.15 2.20 -10.91
N GLU A 260 -50.87 1.43 -10.09
CA GLU A 260 -51.87 1.96 -9.14
C GLU A 260 -51.23 2.87 -8.09
N ILE A 261 -50.04 2.54 -7.58
CA ILE A 261 -49.27 3.40 -6.66
C ILE A 261 -48.90 4.71 -7.34
N LEU A 262 -48.38 4.66 -8.56
CA LEU A 262 -47.95 5.84 -9.29
C LEU A 262 -49.14 6.74 -9.71
N GLU A 263 -50.28 6.13 -10.00
CA GLU A 263 -51.53 6.87 -10.25
C GLU A 263 -52.00 7.61 -9.00
N LYS A 264 -51.96 6.96 -7.84
CA LYS A 264 -52.30 7.56 -6.56
C LYS A 264 -51.38 8.74 -6.22
N GLU A 265 -50.11 8.62 -6.52
CA GLU A 265 -49.10 9.67 -6.28
C GLU A 265 -49.09 10.73 -7.41
N HIS A 266 -50.09 10.73 -8.33
CA HIS A 266 -50.23 11.68 -9.43
C HIS A 266 -49.05 11.76 -10.39
N VAL A 267 -48.36 10.67 -10.62
CA VAL A 267 -47.20 10.56 -11.52
C VAL A 267 -47.69 10.51 -12.97
N ASN A 268 -47.72 11.65 -13.67
CA ASN A 268 -48.28 11.77 -15.00
C ASN A 268 -47.58 10.94 -16.10
N VAL A 269 -46.31 10.62 -15.93
CA VAL A 269 -45.49 9.90 -16.92
C VAL A 269 -45.91 8.44 -17.13
N ILE A 270 -46.75 7.86 -16.28
CA ILE A 270 -47.25 6.47 -16.41
C ILE A 270 -48.08 6.24 -17.69
N LYS A 271 -48.60 7.32 -18.29
CA LYS A 271 -49.35 7.24 -19.55
C LYS A 271 -48.45 7.10 -20.77
N ASP A 272 -47.17 7.38 -20.61
CA ASP A 272 -46.16 7.24 -21.67
C ASP A 272 -45.50 5.87 -21.60
N SER A 273 -45.80 5.00 -22.57
CA SER A 273 -45.24 3.65 -22.65
C SER A 273 -43.72 3.62 -22.95
N ALA A 274 -43.16 4.75 -23.39
CA ALA A 274 -41.72 4.88 -23.53
C ALA A 274 -41.02 5.03 -22.16
N ILE A 275 -41.75 5.65 -21.20
CA ILE A 275 -41.28 5.87 -19.85
C ILE A 275 -41.66 4.71 -18.93
N PHE A 276 -42.94 4.32 -18.89
CA PHE A 276 -43.42 3.17 -18.11
C PHE A 276 -43.50 1.94 -19.02
N LYS A 277 -42.42 1.20 -19.09
CA LYS A 277 -42.24 0.04 -19.97
C LYS A 277 -42.93 -1.20 -19.43
N LYS A 278 -43.34 -2.08 -20.36
CA LYS A 278 -43.75 -3.43 -19.95
C LYS A 278 -42.63 -4.15 -19.22
N PRO A 279 -42.96 -4.99 -18.21
CA PRO A 279 -41.98 -5.71 -17.44
C PRO A 279 -41.16 -6.66 -18.29
N ASP A 280 -39.89 -6.82 -17.93
CA ASP A 280 -39.04 -7.87 -18.45
C ASP A 280 -39.21 -9.15 -17.61
N GLU A 281 -39.44 -10.26 -18.30
CA GLU A 281 -39.61 -11.59 -17.72
C GLU A 281 -38.29 -12.34 -17.79
N ASN A 282 -37.49 -12.27 -16.71
CA ASN A 282 -36.11 -12.77 -16.69
C ASN A 282 -35.98 -14.26 -16.33
N GLY A 283 -37.09 -14.94 -16.03
CA GLY A 283 -37.08 -16.37 -15.69
C GLY A 283 -36.29 -16.71 -14.43
N ASP A 284 -35.55 -17.79 -14.49
CA ASP A 284 -34.78 -18.29 -13.36
C ASP A 284 -33.51 -17.50 -13.09
N ASP A 285 -33.37 -16.99 -11.88
CA ASP A 285 -32.26 -16.12 -11.50
C ASP A 285 -31.02 -16.88 -11.00
N TRP A 286 -30.36 -17.60 -11.89
CA TRP A 286 -29.08 -18.24 -11.60
C TRP A 286 -27.96 -17.26 -11.31
N VAL A 287 -27.99 -16.10 -11.98
CA VAL A 287 -26.99 -15.04 -11.77
C VAL A 287 -27.14 -14.42 -10.40
N GLY A 288 -28.39 -14.11 -10.00
CA GLY A 288 -28.66 -13.63 -8.64
C GLY A 288 -28.34 -14.68 -7.58
N LEU A 289 -28.62 -15.96 -7.81
CA LEU A 289 -28.22 -17.03 -6.92
C LEU A 289 -26.71 -17.07 -6.72
N LYS A 290 -25.94 -17.06 -7.81
CA LYS A 290 -24.48 -17.02 -7.75
C LYS A 290 -23.99 -15.81 -6.93
N ARG A 291 -24.55 -14.63 -7.19
CA ARG A 291 -24.18 -13.38 -6.50
C ARG A 291 -24.40 -13.47 -5.00
N ILE A 292 -25.62 -13.86 -4.55
CA ILE A 292 -25.92 -13.90 -3.12
C ILE A 292 -25.15 -14.98 -2.37
N ILE A 293 -24.89 -16.14 -3.01
CA ILE A 293 -24.08 -17.20 -2.42
C ILE A 293 -22.61 -16.78 -2.35
N SER A 294 -22.07 -16.16 -3.40
CA SER A 294 -20.70 -15.65 -3.40
C SER A 294 -20.44 -14.64 -2.28
N ALA A 295 -21.41 -13.79 -1.99
CA ALA A 295 -21.33 -12.78 -0.92
C ALA A 295 -21.67 -13.32 0.49
N SER A 296 -22.10 -14.59 0.61
CA SER A 296 -22.55 -15.15 1.89
C SER A 296 -21.44 -15.86 2.67
N ASN A 297 -21.71 -16.06 3.97
CA ASN A 297 -20.92 -16.94 4.83
C ASN A 297 -21.61 -18.32 5.00
N MET A 298 -22.34 -18.77 3.98
CA MET A 298 -23.06 -20.03 3.98
C MET A 298 -22.08 -21.21 4.12
N GLU A 299 -22.40 -22.15 5.01
CA GLU A 299 -21.66 -23.40 5.08
C GLU A 299 -21.93 -24.26 3.84
N GLY A 300 -20.89 -24.80 3.21
CA GLY A 300 -21.00 -25.51 1.92
C GLY A 300 -21.18 -24.59 0.71
N LYS A 301 -20.83 -23.30 0.82
CA LYS A 301 -20.86 -22.30 -0.25
C LYS A 301 -20.17 -22.77 -1.51
N ASP A 302 -18.98 -23.36 -1.38
CA ASP A 302 -18.17 -23.77 -2.54
C ASP A 302 -18.82 -24.90 -3.32
N ASP A 303 -19.49 -25.82 -2.64
CA ASP A 303 -20.25 -26.90 -3.29
C ASP A 303 -21.44 -26.35 -4.09
N VAL A 304 -22.15 -25.36 -3.52
CA VAL A 304 -23.26 -24.68 -4.23
C VAL A 304 -22.74 -23.94 -5.43
N LEU A 305 -21.63 -23.19 -5.31
CA LEU A 305 -21.02 -22.48 -6.43
C LEU A 305 -20.49 -23.42 -7.51
N ALA A 306 -19.95 -24.58 -7.13
CA ALA A 306 -19.52 -25.60 -8.06
C ALA A 306 -20.68 -26.11 -8.93
N VAL A 307 -21.85 -26.36 -8.33
CA VAL A 307 -23.05 -26.75 -9.07
C VAL A 307 -23.54 -25.64 -9.99
N ILE A 308 -23.61 -24.40 -9.49
CA ILE A 308 -24.06 -23.24 -10.29
C ILE A 308 -23.17 -23.02 -11.51
N ASN A 309 -21.85 -23.12 -11.34
CA ASN A 309 -20.87 -22.87 -12.40
C ASN A 309 -20.68 -24.06 -13.38
N ASN A 310 -21.25 -25.22 -13.07
CA ASN A 310 -21.13 -26.38 -13.93
C ASN A 310 -21.98 -26.22 -15.21
N ASN A 311 -21.53 -26.81 -16.32
CA ASN A 311 -22.26 -26.80 -17.59
C ASN A 311 -23.32 -27.91 -17.63
N MET A 312 -24.18 -27.94 -16.61
CA MET A 312 -25.32 -28.86 -16.50
C MET A 312 -26.58 -28.21 -17.05
N SER A 313 -27.55 -29.02 -17.45
CA SER A 313 -28.92 -28.55 -17.72
C SER A 313 -29.58 -27.98 -16.45
N PHE A 314 -30.68 -27.25 -16.64
CA PHE A 314 -31.48 -26.70 -15.53
C PHE A 314 -31.89 -27.80 -14.53
N ASP A 315 -32.45 -28.89 -15.01
CA ASP A 315 -32.94 -30.00 -14.16
C ASP A 315 -31.81 -30.71 -13.42
N GLU A 316 -30.66 -30.90 -14.08
CA GLU A 316 -29.48 -31.48 -13.45
C GLU A 316 -28.90 -30.61 -12.35
N LYS A 317 -28.78 -29.29 -12.57
CA LYS A 317 -28.35 -28.35 -11.54
C LYS A 317 -29.29 -28.36 -10.34
N ASN A 318 -30.59 -28.33 -10.60
CA ASN A 318 -31.61 -28.34 -9.56
C ASN A 318 -31.57 -29.64 -8.75
N ALA A 319 -31.44 -30.78 -9.42
CA ALA A 319 -31.29 -32.07 -8.75
C ALA A 319 -30.00 -32.18 -7.96
N ALA A 320 -28.90 -31.59 -8.45
CA ALA A 320 -27.62 -31.55 -7.74
C ALA A 320 -27.69 -30.67 -6.48
N LEU A 321 -28.26 -29.46 -6.56
CA LEU A 321 -28.45 -28.58 -5.41
C LEU A 321 -29.26 -29.26 -4.30
N LYS A 322 -30.35 -29.98 -4.66
CA LYS A 322 -31.23 -30.67 -3.70
C LYS A 322 -30.52 -31.80 -2.96
N LYS A 323 -29.40 -32.32 -3.47
CA LYS A 323 -28.59 -33.37 -2.83
C LYS A 323 -27.53 -32.83 -1.88
N LEU A 324 -27.24 -31.54 -1.90
CA LEU A 324 -26.21 -30.95 -1.04
C LEU A 324 -26.66 -30.94 0.45
N PRO A 325 -25.76 -31.16 1.39
CA PRO A 325 -26.07 -31.03 2.83
C PRO A 325 -26.60 -29.64 3.17
N SER A 326 -26.11 -28.60 2.47
CA SER A 326 -26.51 -27.20 2.63
C SER A 326 -27.85 -26.85 1.98
N TRP A 327 -28.56 -27.83 1.34
CA TRP A 327 -29.82 -27.57 0.64
C TRP A 327 -30.90 -26.93 1.52
N LYS A 328 -31.00 -27.34 2.77
CA LYS A 328 -32.01 -26.77 3.69
C LYS A 328 -31.73 -25.28 3.91
N ASP A 329 -30.51 -24.93 4.20
CA ASP A 329 -30.13 -23.52 4.39
C ASP A 329 -30.31 -22.70 3.12
N LEU A 330 -29.89 -23.23 1.96
CA LEU A 330 -30.09 -22.64 0.66
C LEU A 330 -31.56 -22.31 0.38
N LYS A 331 -32.43 -23.30 0.61
CA LYS A 331 -33.88 -23.20 0.41
C LYS A 331 -34.55 -22.21 1.31
N ASP A 332 -34.19 -22.19 2.61
CA ASP A 332 -34.88 -21.41 3.62
C ASP A 332 -34.38 -19.94 3.65
N ASN A 333 -33.10 -19.69 3.37
CA ASN A 333 -32.48 -18.39 3.62
C ASN A 333 -32.03 -17.64 2.35
N TYR A 334 -31.83 -18.33 1.22
CA TYR A 334 -31.30 -17.71 -0.01
C TYR A 334 -32.28 -17.72 -1.17
N LEU A 335 -32.90 -18.84 -1.50
CA LEU A 335 -33.85 -18.93 -2.60
C LEU A 335 -35.05 -18.00 -2.48
N PRO A 336 -35.61 -17.71 -1.29
CA PRO A 336 -36.70 -16.73 -1.16
C PRO A 336 -36.33 -15.32 -1.67
N LYS A 337 -35.06 -14.94 -1.59
CA LYS A 337 -34.56 -13.64 -2.07
C LYS A 337 -34.55 -13.50 -3.58
N LEU A 338 -34.71 -14.59 -4.32
CA LEU A 338 -34.76 -14.63 -5.78
C LEU A 338 -36.19 -14.53 -6.34
N ARG A 339 -37.21 -14.71 -5.49
CA ARG A 339 -38.63 -14.60 -5.88
C ARG A 339 -39.07 -13.16 -5.78
N ARG A 340 -38.72 -12.36 -6.80
CA ARG A 340 -38.87 -10.91 -6.72
C ARG A 340 -39.17 -10.26 -8.05
N THR A 341 -39.76 -9.06 -7.98
CA THR A 341 -39.67 -8.06 -9.05
C THR A 341 -38.84 -6.89 -8.56
N GLU A 342 -37.89 -6.48 -9.37
CA GLU A 342 -37.10 -5.28 -9.17
C GLU A 342 -37.72 -4.14 -9.97
N VAL A 343 -38.10 -3.08 -9.27
CA VAL A 343 -38.67 -1.85 -9.89
C VAL A 343 -37.57 -0.81 -9.91
N TYR A 344 -37.17 -0.38 -11.07
CA TYR A 344 -36.20 0.69 -11.26
C TYR A 344 -36.96 1.97 -11.70
N LEU A 345 -36.76 3.00 -10.91
CA LEU A 345 -37.24 4.35 -11.25
C LEU A 345 -36.01 5.16 -11.66
N GLU A 346 -35.95 5.50 -12.93
CA GLU A 346 -34.91 6.37 -13.46
C GLU A 346 -35.48 7.78 -13.60
N GLY A 347 -34.73 8.77 -13.24
CA GLY A 347 -35.14 10.16 -13.34
C GLY A 347 -33.97 11.12 -13.19
N THR A 348 -34.25 12.38 -13.34
CA THR A 348 -33.26 13.43 -13.15
C THR A 348 -33.64 14.33 -11.99
N PHE A 349 -32.72 14.57 -11.08
CA PHE A 349 -32.82 15.69 -10.16
C PHE A 349 -32.17 16.92 -10.79
N PRO A 350 -32.74 18.14 -10.60
CA PRO A 350 -31.97 19.34 -10.87
C PRO A 350 -30.70 19.27 -10.01
N ASN A 351 -29.57 19.57 -10.62
CA ASN A 351 -28.29 19.63 -9.87
C ASN A 351 -28.46 20.68 -8.74
N ARG A 352 -28.29 20.21 -7.50
CA ARG A 352 -28.14 21.12 -6.36
C ARG A 352 -26.72 21.70 -6.38
N ASP A 353 -26.59 22.94 -5.97
CA ASP A 353 -25.23 23.47 -5.75
C ASP A 353 -24.59 22.86 -4.51
N ILE A 354 -23.27 22.94 -4.42
CA ILE A 354 -22.52 22.32 -3.31
C ILE A 354 -22.89 22.91 -1.95
N THR A 355 -23.40 24.12 -1.87
CA THR A 355 -23.84 24.76 -0.62
C THR A 355 -25.14 24.14 -0.13
N GLU A 356 -26.10 23.91 -1.03
CA GLU A 356 -27.32 23.16 -0.74
C GLU A 356 -27.04 21.73 -0.31
N VAL A 357 -26.12 21.04 -1.04
CA VAL A 357 -25.67 19.68 -0.71
C VAL A 357 -25.06 19.62 0.70
N ARG A 358 -24.18 20.56 1.05
CA ARG A 358 -23.58 20.64 2.40
C ARG A 358 -24.61 20.88 3.49
N THR A 359 -25.61 21.71 3.21
CA THR A 359 -26.69 22.01 4.17
C THR A 359 -27.51 20.76 4.48
N ILE A 360 -27.87 19.97 3.47
CA ILE A 360 -28.60 18.71 3.64
C ILE A 360 -27.70 17.68 4.35
N ALA A 361 -26.44 17.53 3.91
CA ALA A 361 -25.46 16.60 4.47
C ALA A 361 -25.17 16.84 5.96
N ALA A 362 -25.31 18.07 6.44
CA ALA A 362 -25.17 18.42 7.85
C ALA A 362 -26.19 17.70 8.74
N THR A 363 -27.37 17.37 8.21
CA THR A 363 -28.42 16.66 8.94
C THR A 363 -28.41 15.16 8.63
N SER A 364 -28.47 14.79 7.35
CA SER A 364 -28.45 13.40 6.87
C SER A 364 -28.07 13.37 5.39
N PHE A 365 -27.48 12.24 4.97
CA PHE A 365 -27.27 11.97 3.54
C PHE A 365 -28.53 11.39 2.85
N ASP A 366 -29.58 11.00 3.58
CA ASP A 366 -30.75 10.33 3.00
C ASP A 366 -31.52 11.20 1.99
N GLY A 367 -31.44 12.52 2.12
CA GLY A 367 -32.02 13.47 1.17
C GLY A 367 -31.16 13.75 -0.06
N LEU A 368 -29.98 13.14 -0.17
CA LEU A 368 -29.03 13.33 -1.26
C LEU A 368 -29.01 12.13 -2.21
N THR A 369 -28.78 12.40 -3.48
CA THR A 369 -28.48 11.36 -4.47
C THR A 369 -27.05 10.84 -4.25
N LYS A 370 -26.75 9.63 -4.77
CA LYS A 370 -25.41 9.06 -4.75
C LYS A 370 -24.33 10.04 -5.25
N LYS A 371 -24.62 10.74 -6.37
CA LYS A 371 -23.71 11.75 -6.94
C LYS A 371 -23.44 12.88 -5.97
N GLU A 372 -24.48 13.43 -5.38
CA GLU A 372 -24.34 14.54 -4.44
C GLU A 372 -23.55 14.15 -3.20
N VAL A 373 -23.69 12.89 -2.74
CA VAL A 373 -22.85 12.38 -1.64
C VAL A 373 -21.38 12.25 -2.08
N ILE A 374 -21.11 11.77 -3.30
CA ILE A 374 -19.75 11.72 -3.85
C ILE A 374 -19.21 13.16 -4.03
N GLU A 375 -20.00 14.07 -4.58
CA GLU A 375 -19.62 15.47 -4.73
C GLU A 375 -19.33 16.14 -3.39
N TYR A 376 -20.16 15.87 -2.36
CA TYR A 376 -19.90 16.29 -1.00
C TYR A 376 -18.54 15.80 -0.50
N ALA A 377 -18.25 14.50 -0.64
CA ALA A 377 -16.99 13.91 -0.21
C ALA A 377 -15.79 14.50 -0.97
N ASN A 378 -15.89 14.68 -2.28
CA ASN A 378 -14.83 15.27 -3.10
C ASN A 378 -14.53 16.73 -2.72
N ASN A 379 -15.53 17.48 -2.28
CA ASN A 379 -15.42 18.87 -1.84
C ASN A 379 -15.19 19.03 -0.32
N ALA A 380 -15.15 17.93 0.44
CA ALA A 380 -14.83 17.97 1.85
C ALA A 380 -13.35 18.25 2.06
N THR A 381 -13.04 19.16 2.98
CA THR A 381 -11.66 19.54 3.31
C THR A 381 -11.05 18.64 4.38
N ASP A 382 -11.88 17.93 5.13
CA ASP A 382 -11.46 17.02 6.20
C ASP A 382 -11.82 15.56 5.87
N ASN A 383 -10.98 14.67 6.33
CA ASN A 383 -11.09 13.25 6.04
C ASN A 383 -12.26 12.57 6.77
N ALA A 384 -12.64 13.07 7.95
CA ALA A 384 -13.79 12.53 8.70
C ALA A 384 -15.11 12.72 7.93
N SER A 385 -15.26 13.86 7.28
CA SER A 385 -16.42 14.13 6.39
C SER A 385 -16.44 13.20 5.18
N LYS A 386 -15.27 12.95 4.56
CA LYS A 386 -15.13 12.00 3.45
C LYS A 386 -15.48 10.59 3.88
N GLU A 387 -14.87 10.13 4.98
CA GLU A 387 -15.13 8.82 5.56
C GLU A 387 -16.61 8.59 5.85
N LYS A 388 -17.27 9.58 6.50
CA LYS A 388 -18.71 9.52 6.80
C LYS A 388 -19.54 9.34 5.54
N ALA A 389 -19.23 10.10 4.49
CA ALA A 389 -19.95 10.04 3.23
C ALA A 389 -19.74 8.69 2.52
N TYR A 390 -18.52 8.21 2.44
CA TYR A 390 -18.23 6.93 1.78
C TYR A 390 -18.78 5.73 2.55
N LYS A 391 -18.73 5.73 3.88
CA LYS A 391 -19.39 4.71 4.70
C LYS A 391 -20.91 4.70 4.51
N TYR A 392 -21.52 5.86 4.36
CA TYR A 392 -22.93 5.94 4.00
C TYR A 392 -23.19 5.31 2.62
N LEU A 393 -22.36 5.60 1.62
CA LEU A 393 -22.49 5.00 0.29
C LEU A 393 -22.37 3.48 0.32
N MET A 394 -21.38 2.95 1.04
CA MET A 394 -21.20 1.50 1.22
C MET A 394 -22.43 0.83 1.85
N ALA A 395 -23.02 1.47 2.87
CA ALA A 395 -24.19 0.94 3.54
C ALA A 395 -25.47 1.04 2.69
N LYS A 396 -25.63 2.15 1.95
CA LYS A 396 -26.84 2.44 1.16
C LYS A 396 -26.83 1.74 -0.19
N TYR A 397 -25.68 1.56 -0.79
CA TYR A 397 -25.49 1.01 -2.13
C TYR A 397 -24.48 -0.17 -2.12
N PRO A 398 -24.80 -1.28 -1.41
CA PRO A 398 -23.86 -2.39 -1.22
C PRO A 398 -23.52 -3.15 -2.52
N ASP A 399 -24.28 -2.93 -3.58
CA ASP A 399 -24.04 -3.49 -4.91
C ASP A 399 -23.22 -2.54 -5.81
N ASP A 400 -22.67 -1.46 -5.24
CA ASP A 400 -21.92 -0.43 -5.98
C ASP A 400 -20.53 -0.22 -5.36
N TRP A 401 -19.51 -0.33 -6.16
CA TRP A 401 -18.12 -0.26 -5.75
C TRP A 401 -17.59 1.15 -5.41
N ALA A 402 -18.38 2.21 -5.70
CA ALA A 402 -17.92 3.58 -5.55
C ALA A 402 -17.55 3.96 -4.11
N GLY A 403 -18.33 3.46 -3.13
CA GLY A 403 -18.10 3.73 -1.71
C GLY A 403 -16.76 3.16 -1.26
N GLU A 404 -16.56 1.87 -1.49
CA GLU A 404 -15.35 1.14 -1.12
C GLU A 404 -14.10 1.71 -1.80
N ASN A 405 -14.18 1.91 -3.12
CA ASN A 405 -13.05 2.42 -3.88
C ASN A 405 -12.63 3.82 -3.43
N ASN A 406 -13.60 4.74 -3.32
CA ASN A 406 -13.29 6.12 -2.98
C ASN A 406 -12.86 6.28 -1.51
N TYR A 407 -13.39 5.46 -0.61
CA TYR A 407 -12.88 5.42 0.76
C TYR A 407 -11.45 4.89 0.80
N ALA A 408 -11.17 3.81 0.10
CA ALA A 408 -9.82 3.26 0.02
C ALA A 408 -8.81 4.26 -0.58
N THR A 409 -9.19 5.02 -1.63
CA THR A 409 -8.31 6.06 -2.18
C THR A 409 -8.06 7.20 -1.20
N THR A 410 -9.00 7.50 -0.30
CA THR A 410 -8.79 8.44 0.79
C THR A 410 -7.76 7.89 1.79
N LEU A 411 -7.91 6.61 2.18
CA LEU A 411 -6.95 5.92 3.06
C LEU A 411 -5.53 5.87 2.45
N LEU A 412 -5.42 5.61 1.15
CA LEU A 412 -4.13 5.63 0.43
C LEU A 412 -3.46 7.01 0.53
N LYS A 413 -4.22 8.08 0.31
CA LYS A 413 -3.71 9.47 0.43
C LYS A 413 -3.28 9.82 1.86
N GLU A 414 -3.84 9.19 2.86
CA GLU A 414 -3.49 9.35 4.27
C GLU A 414 -2.32 8.46 4.72
N GLY A 415 -1.81 7.60 3.83
CA GLY A 415 -0.79 6.61 4.17
C GLY A 415 -1.29 5.44 5.02
N GLN A 416 -2.61 5.24 5.10
CA GLN A 416 -3.24 4.12 5.80
C GLN A 416 -3.32 2.89 4.89
N PHE A 417 -2.15 2.45 4.42
CA PHE A 417 -2.04 1.44 3.36
C PHE A 417 -2.64 0.08 3.73
N LYS A 418 -2.53 -0.35 5.00
CA LYS A 418 -3.09 -1.63 5.46
C LYS A 418 -4.61 -1.63 5.44
N ASP A 419 -5.23 -0.53 5.82
CA ASP A 419 -6.68 -0.41 5.85
C ASP A 419 -7.23 -0.30 4.42
N ALA A 420 -6.53 0.42 3.55
CA ALA A 420 -6.82 0.49 2.13
C ALA A 420 -6.69 -0.88 1.44
N ASP A 421 -5.60 -1.62 1.69
CA ASP A 421 -5.38 -2.97 1.18
C ASP A 421 -6.50 -3.93 1.60
N SER A 422 -6.88 -3.91 2.88
CA SER A 422 -7.96 -4.75 3.39
C SER A 422 -9.29 -4.47 2.71
N LEU A 423 -9.65 -3.20 2.54
CA LEU A 423 -10.88 -2.77 1.90
C LEU A 423 -10.89 -3.11 0.40
N LEU A 424 -9.80 -2.78 -0.31
CA LEU A 424 -9.68 -3.04 -1.74
C LEU A 424 -9.59 -4.53 -2.07
N THR A 425 -9.00 -5.35 -1.20
CA THR A 425 -8.99 -6.81 -1.34
C THR A 425 -10.41 -7.37 -1.32
N ILE A 426 -11.27 -6.89 -0.41
CA ILE A 426 -12.69 -7.28 -0.35
C ILE A 426 -13.41 -6.79 -1.60
N ALA A 427 -13.20 -5.53 -1.98
CA ALA A 427 -13.80 -4.95 -3.17
C ALA A 427 -13.38 -5.71 -4.45
N HIS A 428 -12.10 -6.06 -4.59
CA HIS A 428 -11.60 -6.81 -5.75
C HIS A 428 -12.20 -8.22 -5.87
N LYS A 429 -12.44 -8.88 -4.73
CA LYS A 429 -13.15 -10.17 -4.72
C LYS A 429 -14.61 -10.03 -5.16
N THR A 430 -15.25 -8.93 -4.79
CA THR A 430 -16.66 -8.65 -5.14
C THR A 430 -16.80 -8.24 -6.60
N TRP A 431 -15.87 -7.43 -7.09
CA TRP A 431 -15.83 -6.90 -8.48
C TRP A 431 -14.51 -7.26 -9.18
N PRO A 432 -14.24 -8.54 -9.46
CA PRO A 432 -12.94 -9.01 -9.96
C PRO A 432 -12.59 -8.49 -11.38
N ASN A 433 -13.57 -7.91 -12.06
CA ASN A 433 -13.37 -7.34 -13.40
C ASN A 433 -13.27 -5.80 -13.37
N ASN A 434 -13.15 -5.19 -12.20
CA ASN A 434 -13.03 -3.74 -12.08
C ASN A 434 -11.55 -3.33 -12.09
N ASP A 435 -11.15 -2.72 -13.21
CA ASP A 435 -9.79 -2.23 -13.45
C ASP A 435 -9.37 -1.10 -12.48
N THR A 436 -10.30 -0.25 -12.10
CA THR A 436 -10.07 0.84 -11.13
C THR A 436 -9.71 0.29 -9.75
N ILE A 437 -10.46 -0.70 -9.27
CA ILE A 437 -10.17 -1.36 -7.99
C ILE A 437 -8.83 -2.09 -8.05
N ALA A 438 -8.56 -2.81 -9.16
CA ALA A 438 -7.30 -3.51 -9.34
C ALA A 438 -6.10 -2.55 -9.32
N SER A 439 -6.20 -1.41 -10.01
CA SER A 439 -5.15 -0.38 -10.01
C SER A 439 -4.90 0.18 -8.61
N ASN A 440 -5.94 0.59 -7.90
CA ASN A 440 -5.81 1.15 -6.55
C ASN A 440 -5.30 0.11 -5.53
N LEU A 441 -5.71 -1.16 -5.66
CA LEU A 441 -5.15 -2.26 -4.85
C LEU A 441 -3.66 -2.44 -5.14
N GLY A 442 -3.24 -2.33 -6.41
CA GLY A 442 -1.84 -2.34 -6.79
C GLY A 442 -1.03 -1.22 -6.12
N VAL A 443 -1.61 -0.03 -5.92
CA VAL A 443 -0.97 1.05 -5.15
C VAL A 443 -0.82 0.65 -3.69
N ALA A 444 -1.86 0.10 -3.06
CA ALA A 444 -1.80 -0.36 -1.67
C ALA A 444 -0.72 -1.44 -1.47
N ASP A 445 -0.70 -2.46 -2.34
CA ASP A 445 0.27 -3.55 -2.31
C ASP A 445 1.70 -3.05 -2.52
N ARG A 446 1.91 -2.11 -3.44
CA ARG A 446 3.22 -1.50 -3.65
C ARG A 446 3.73 -0.79 -2.39
N GLU A 447 2.88 -0.01 -1.70
CA GLU A 447 3.27 0.68 -0.47
C GLU A 447 3.45 -0.26 0.72
N LEU A 448 2.88 -1.47 0.65
CA LEU A 448 3.12 -2.56 1.60
C LEU A 448 4.28 -3.48 1.20
N HIS A 449 5.07 -3.10 0.19
CA HIS A 449 6.22 -3.83 -0.36
C HIS A 449 5.87 -5.20 -0.99
N LYS A 450 4.60 -5.43 -1.33
CA LYS A 450 4.13 -6.59 -2.08
C LYS A 450 4.25 -6.31 -3.59
N TYR A 451 5.48 -6.20 -4.07
CA TYR A 451 5.75 -5.67 -5.41
C TYR A 451 5.31 -6.57 -6.56
N ASP A 452 5.38 -7.89 -6.38
CA ASP A 452 4.97 -8.84 -7.41
C ASP A 452 3.45 -8.85 -7.56
N GLU A 453 2.71 -8.75 -6.45
CA GLU A 453 1.26 -8.62 -6.41
C GLU A 453 0.82 -7.30 -7.06
N ALA A 454 1.46 -6.19 -6.69
CA ALA A 454 1.20 -4.88 -7.29
C ALA A 454 1.40 -4.91 -8.82
N LYS A 455 2.49 -5.54 -9.29
CA LYS A 455 2.78 -5.69 -10.71
C LYS A 455 1.71 -6.48 -11.45
N ALA A 456 1.21 -7.56 -10.85
CA ALA A 456 0.15 -8.37 -11.42
C ALA A 456 -1.16 -7.58 -11.55
N LEU A 457 -1.53 -6.82 -10.52
CA LEU A 457 -2.73 -5.97 -10.49
C LEU A 457 -2.67 -4.83 -11.53
N TYR A 458 -1.51 -4.17 -11.67
CA TYR A 458 -1.33 -3.18 -12.72
C TYR A 458 -1.40 -3.80 -14.13
N GLY A 459 -0.90 -5.03 -14.30
CA GLY A 459 -1.05 -5.78 -15.54
C GLY A 459 -2.52 -6.11 -15.85
N GLU A 460 -3.29 -6.46 -14.83
CA GLU A 460 -4.74 -6.71 -14.95
C GLU A 460 -5.50 -5.42 -15.34
N ALA A 461 -5.22 -4.31 -14.66
CA ALA A 461 -5.84 -3.02 -14.94
C ALA A 461 -5.49 -2.52 -16.35
N ALA A 462 -4.23 -2.62 -16.75
CA ALA A 462 -3.76 -2.22 -18.08
C ALA A 462 -4.42 -3.01 -19.22
N ALA A 463 -4.71 -4.30 -19.01
CA ALA A 463 -5.40 -5.14 -19.99
C ALA A 463 -6.84 -4.69 -20.27
N LYS A 464 -7.42 -3.83 -19.40
CA LYS A 464 -8.82 -3.38 -19.45
C LYS A 464 -9.00 -1.90 -19.76
N ASN A 465 -7.97 -1.16 -20.10
CA ASN A 465 -7.96 0.24 -20.56
C ASN A 465 -7.42 1.29 -19.55
N ILE A 466 -7.00 0.94 -18.36
CA ILE A 466 -6.31 1.88 -17.48
C ILE A 466 -4.85 2.03 -17.93
N LYS A 467 -4.41 3.27 -18.05
CA LYS A 467 -3.03 3.58 -18.46
C LYS A 467 -2.10 3.54 -17.25
N GLU A 468 -1.53 2.37 -16.98
CA GLU A 468 -0.69 2.10 -15.81
C GLU A 468 0.78 2.53 -15.94
N SER A 469 1.11 3.32 -16.97
CA SER A 469 2.51 3.72 -17.24
C SER A 469 3.16 4.45 -16.05
N ASN A 470 2.43 5.32 -15.36
CA ASN A 470 2.93 6.04 -14.19
C ASN A 470 3.10 5.11 -12.98
N ASN A 471 2.08 4.35 -12.61
CA ASN A 471 2.13 3.43 -11.48
C ASN A 471 3.20 2.33 -11.67
N MET A 472 3.35 1.81 -12.90
CA MET A 472 4.43 0.88 -13.23
C MET A 472 5.82 1.53 -13.13
N GLY A 473 5.96 2.76 -13.60
CA GLY A 473 7.20 3.52 -13.46
C GLY A 473 7.58 3.73 -11.99
N ILE A 474 6.62 4.11 -11.16
CA ILE A 474 6.80 4.26 -9.70
C ILE A 474 7.17 2.92 -9.05
N LEU A 475 6.49 1.83 -9.43
CA LEU A 475 6.81 0.49 -8.95
C LEU A 475 8.28 0.14 -9.21
N TYR A 476 8.78 0.38 -10.42
CA TYR A 476 10.18 0.12 -10.75
C TYR A 476 11.14 1.06 -10.03
N ILE A 477 10.76 2.33 -9.77
CA ILE A 477 11.56 3.22 -8.91
C ILE A 477 11.71 2.61 -7.50
N LYS A 478 10.59 2.15 -6.90
CA LYS A 478 10.58 1.50 -5.58
C LYS A 478 11.36 0.19 -5.57
N TYR A 479 11.37 -0.52 -6.67
CA TYR A 479 12.17 -1.73 -6.86
C TYR A 479 13.68 -1.44 -7.01
N GLY A 480 14.04 -0.20 -7.32
CA GLY A 480 15.43 0.21 -7.64
C GLY A 480 15.86 -0.12 -9.07
N ASP A 481 14.92 -0.46 -9.95
CA ASP A 481 15.15 -0.74 -11.37
C ASP A 481 14.82 0.50 -12.22
N TYR A 482 15.75 1.43 -12.23
CA TYR A 482 15.55 2.73 -12.86
C TYR A 482 15.52 2.69 -14.39
N ASP A 483 16.10 1.65 -15.00
CA ASP A 483 16.02 1.45 -16.46
C ASP A 483 14.60 1.10 -16.88
N ASN A 484 13.98 0.14 -16.21
CA ASN A 484 12.59 -0.22 -16.45
C ASN A 484 11.62 0.88 -15.98
N ALA A 485 11.95 1.64 -14.94
CA ALA A 485 11.17 2.80 -14.54
C ALA A 485 11.05 3.82 -15.68
N VAL A 486 12.19 4.25 -16.24
CA VAL A 486 12.22 5.19 -17.37
C VAL A 486 11.49 4.62 -18.60
N ALA A 487 11.65 3.32 -18.86
CA ALA A 487 11.01 2.68 -20.02
C ALA A 487 9.48 2.55 -19.87
N SER A 488 8.96 2.53 -18.63
CA SER A 488 7.52 2.42 -18.35
C SER A 488 6.77 3.71 -18.58
N PHE A 489 7.39 4.86 -18.29
CA PHE A 489 6.74 6.16 -18.47
C PHE A 489 6.54 6.50 -19.95
N ASP A 490 5.50 7.28 -20.23
CA ASP A 490 5.32 7.85 -21.57
C ASP A 490 6.49 8.81 -21.88
N SER A 491 7.11 8.63 -23.03
CA SER A 491 8.25 9.44 -23.45
C SER A 491 7.95 10.94 -23.52
N LYS A 492 6.69 11.32 -23.70
CA LYS A 492 6.23 12.72 -23.73
C LYS A 492 5.82 13.25 -22.36
N GLN A 493 5.70 12.38 -21.35
CA GLN A 493 5.29 12.77 -20.02
C GLN A 493 6.32 13.70 -19.38
N CYS A 494 5.82 14.78 -18.78
CA CYS A 494 6.60 15.82 -18.11
C CYS A 494 6.06 15.96 -16.69
N ASP A 495 6.58 15.16 -15.76
CA ASP A 495 6.20 15.22 -14.35
C ASP A 495 7.37 14.88 -13.43
N TYR A 496 7.10 14.96 -12.14
CA TYR A 496 8.05 14.70 -11.08
C TYR A 496 8.62 13.28 -11.13
N ASN A 497 7.77 12.26 -11.33
CA ASN A 497 8.17 10.86 -11.27
C ASN A 497 9.15 10.50 -12.40
N VAL A 498 8.88 11.00 -13.61
CA VAL A 498 9.77 10.80 -14.75
C VAL A 498 11.12 11.46 -14.51
N ALA A 499 11.12 12.71 -14.03
CA ALA A 499 12.34 13.44 -13.70
C ALA A 499 13.13 12.74 -12.58
N LEU A 500 12.45 12.23 -11.57
CA LEU A 500 13.04 11.46 -10.47
C LEU A 500 13.70 10.18 -10.98
N ALA A 501 13.02 9.42 -11.86
CA ALA A 501 13.56 8.20 -12.43
C ALA A 501 14.88 8.45 -13.20
N TYR A 502 14.94 9.50 -14.03
CA TYR A 502 16.16 9.91 -14.70
C TYR A 502 17.24 10.37 -13.72
N THR A 503 16.86 11.08 -12.65
CA THR A 503 17.80 11.50 -11.59
C THR A 503 18.45 10.31 -10.90
N LEU A 504 17.65 9.31 -10.53
CA LEU A 504 18.12 8.09 -9.86
C LEU A 504 18.94 7.19 -10.80
N LYS A 505 18.67 7.24 -12.10
CA LYS A 505 19.47 6.62 -13.14
C LYS A 505 20.82 7.34 -13.36
N ASN A 506 21.01 8.53 -12.80
CA ASN A 506 22.13 9.48 -13.05
C ASN A 506 22.16 10.04 -14.49
N ASP A 507 21.03 10.07 -15.14
CA ASP A 507 20.85 10.73 -16.45
C ASP A 507 20.33 12.16 -16.24
N PHE A 508 21.24 13.02 -15.82
CA PHE A 508 20.90 14.37 -15.36
C PHE A 508 20.41 15.30 -16.48
N ASP A 509 20.83 15.08 -17.71
CA ASP A 509 20.38 15.91 -18.84
C ASP A 509 18.92 15.64 -19.16
N ASN A 510 18.52 14.37 -19.22
CA ASN A 510 17.12 14.01 -19.38
C ASN A 510 16.28 14.38 -18.16
N ALA A 511 16.82 14.25 -16.93
CA ALA A 511 16.13 14.69 -15.71
C ALA A 511 15.79 16.19 -15.78
N LEU A 512 16.76 17.06 -16.13
CA LEU A 512 16.53 18.50 -16.30
C LEU A 512 15.53 18.79 -17.42
N SER A 513 15.66 18.11 -18.56
CA SER A 513 14.70 18.24 -19.66
C SER A 513 13.27 17.94 -19.22
N LYS A 514 13.08 16.90 -18.41
CA LYS A 514 11.75 16.52 -17.86
C LYS A 514 11.25 17.52 -16.84
N ILE A 515 12.11 18.03 -15.98
CA ILE A 515 11.74 19.10 -15.03
C ILE A 515 11.35 20.38 -15.79
N ASP A 516 12.11 20.76 -16.80
CA ASP A 516 11.91 22.01 -17.51
C ASP A 516 10.60 22.04 -18.29
N CYS A 517 10.11 20.91 -18.79
CA CYS A 517 8.83 20.81 -19.47
C CYS A 517 7.60 20.75 -18.54
N ILE A 518 7.76 20.62 -17.20
CA ILE A 518 6.64 20.75 -16.26
C ILE A 518 6.15 22.20 -16.27
N THR A 519 4.86 22.41 -16.54
CA THR A 519 4.25 23.75 -16.61
C THR A 519 4.13 24.40 -15.25
N ASP A 520 3.53 23.69 -14.28
CA ASP A 520 3.27 24.19 -12.93
C ASP A 520 4.24 23.57 -11.94
N LYS A 521 5.42 24.18 -11.79
CA LYS A 521 6.47 23.70 -10.93
C LYS A 521 6.17 23.99 -9.45
N THR A 522 5.94 22.93 -8.68
CA THR A 522 5.81 23.00 -7.23
C THR A 522 7.18 23.24 -6.56
N PRO A 523 7.22 23.65 -5.28
CA PRO A 523 8.46 23.75 -4.51
C PRO A 523 9.28 22.45 -4.53
N GLU A 524 8.61 21.30 -4.51
CA GLU A 524 9.24 19.99 -4.59
C GLU A 524 9.96 19.76 -5.94
N VAL A 525 9.37 20.16 -7.04
CA VAL A 525 9.99 20.09 -8.37
C VAL A 525 11.23 20.97 -8.44
N TYR A 526 11.19 22.16 -7.84
CA TYR A 526 12.37 23.02 -7.75
C TYR A 526 13.45 22.41 -6.85
N TYR A 527 13.07 21.73 -5.77
CA TYR A 527 14.02 21.04 -4.92
C TYR A 527 14.70 19.87 -5.65
N LEU A 528 13.94 19.05 -6.37
CA LEU A 528 14.50 18.00 -7.23
C LEU A 528 15.46 18.59 -8.27
N ARG A 529 15.11 19.72 -8.90
CA ARG A 529 15.99 20.43 -9.83
C ARG A 529 17.30 20.85 -9.19
N ALA A 530 17.25 21.32 -7.96
CA ALA A 530 18.44 21.68 -7.20
C ALA A 530 19.32 20.47 -6.90
N VAL A 531 18.72 19.33 -6.54
CA VAL A 531 19.44 18.07 -6.33
C VAL A 531 20.14 17.60 -7.61
N VAL A 532 19.44 17.62 -8.75
CA VAL A 532 20.03 17.27 -10.05
C VAL A 532 21.21 18.20 -10.38
N ALA A 533 21.05 19.49 -10.18
CA ALA A 533 22.10 20.48 -10.41
C ALA A 533 23.30 20.26 -9.47
N ALA A 534 23.06 19.95 -8.20
CA ALA A 534 24.10 19.64 -7.22
C ALA A 534 24.92 18.40 -7.63
N ARG A 535 24.25 17.33 -8.08
CA ARG A 535 24.90 16.10 -8.59
C ARG A 535 25.71 16.38 -9.86
N LYS A 536 25.20 17.24 -10.73
CA LYS A 536 25.87 17.67 -11.97
C LYS A 536 27.04 18.63 -11.69
N GLY A 537 27.04 19.29 -10.54
CA GLY A 537 28.05 20.30 -10.16
C GLY A 537 27.74 21.72 -10.67
N ASP A 538 26.52 21.96 -11.12
CA ASP A 538 26.04 23.27 -11.58
C ASP A 538 25.55 24.09 -10.38
N VAL A 539 26.44 24.95 -9.86
CA VAL A 539 26.17 25.74 -8.64
C VAL A 539 25.11 26.81 -8.88
N ASP A 540 25.09 27.44 -10.03
CA ASP A 540 24.17 28.53 -10.34
C ASP A 540 22.74 27.99 -10.47
N LEU A 541 22.57 26.89 -11.19
CA LEU A 541 21.28 26.23 -11.32
C LEU A 541 20.79 25.70 -9.97
N MET A 542 21.69 25.11 -9.15
CA MET A 542 21.38 24.59 -7.83
C MET A 542 20.85 25.70 -6.92
N THR A 543 21.56 26.82 -6.82
CA THR A 543 21.20 27.92 -5.92
C THR A 543 19.92 28.62 -6.36
N THR A 544 19.74 28.85 -7.65
CA THR A 544 18.52 29.43 -8.20
C THR A 544 17.32 28.53 -7.89
N SER A 545 17.46 27.22 -8.07
CA SER A 545 16.38 26.24 -7.82
C SER A 545 16.06 26.12 -6.35
N LEU A 546 17.07 26.09 -5.45
CA LEU A 546 16.87 26.10 -3.99
C LEU A 546 16.14 27.35 -3.53
N THR A 547 16.50 28.52 -4.05
CA THR A 547 15.82 29.77 -3.72
C THR A 547 14.32 29.70 -4.07
N LEU A 548 13.98 29.13 -5.21
CA LEU A 548 12.58 28.95 -5.62
C LEU A 548 11.85 27.92 -4.75
N ALA A 549 12.51 26.81 -4.40
CA ALA A 549 11.95 25.81 -3.50
C ALA A 549 11.63 26.40 -2.12
N VAL A 550 12.62 27.08 -1.49
CA VAL A 550 12.46 27.70 -0.16
C VAL A 550 11.43 28.84 -0.17
N LYS A 551 11.36 29.60 -1.27
CA LYS A 551 10.33 30.65 -1.41
C LYS A 551 8.93 30.08 -1.48
N GLY A 552 8.74 28.93 -2.11
CA GLY A 552 7.44 28.28 -2.24
C GLY A 552 7.05 27.49 -0.99
N ASP A 553 8.01 26.84 -0.34
CA ASP A 553 7.85 26.15 0.94
C ASP A 553 9.09 26.34 1.81
N PRO A 554 9.00 27.14 2.90
CA PRO A 554 10.12 27.40 3.82
C PRO A 554 10.70 26.17 4.51
N SER A 555 10.01 25.03 4.55
CA SER A 555 10.51 23.78 5.16
C SER A 555 11.75 23.24 4.44
N TYR A 556 11.87 23.47 3.14
CA TYR A 556 13.04 23.11 2.34
C TYR A 556 14.34 23.79 2.78
N ARG A 557 14.25 24.91 3.53
CA ARG A 557 15.42 25.53 4.14
C ARG A 557 16.13 24.61 5.12
N ASP A 558 15.36 24.01 6.02
CA ASP A 558 15.92 23.15 7.07
C ASP A 558 16.26 21.77 6.52
N GLU A 559 15.51 21.32 5.51
CA GLU A 559 15.84 20.12 4.78
C GLU A 559 17.20 20.23 4.07
N ALA A 560 17.41 21.26 3.28
CA ALA A 560 18.65 21.48 2.53
C ALA A 560 19.90 21.56 3.44
N LYS A 561 19.79 22.14 4.64
CA LYS A 561 20.89 22.20 5.62
C LYS A 561 21.38 20.83 6.07
N THR A 562 20.58 19.80 5.94
CA THR A 562 20.87 18.45 6.42
C THR A 562 20.88 17.42 5.30
N ASP A 563 20.41 17.77 4.09
CA ASP A 563 20.39 16.88 2.96
C ASP A 563 21.80 16.70 2.39
N MET A 564 22.26 15.46 2.36
CA MET A 564 23.61 15.09 1.94
C MET A 564 23.88 15.36 0.46
N GLU A 565 22.84 15.54 -0.36
CA GLU A 565 22.99 15.99 -1.75
C GLU A 565 23.74 17.32 -1.84
N PHE A 566 23.58 18.17 -0.84
CA PHE A 566 24.20 19.48 -0.78
C PHE A 566 25.44 19.54 0.12
N LYS A 567 25.93 18.44 0.70
CA LYS A 567 27.07 18.39 1.62
C LYS A 567 28.30 19.16 1.11
N LYS A 568 28.60 19.04 -0.18
CA LYS A 568 29.74 19.72 -0.82
C LYS A 568 29.61 21.25 -0.87
N TYR A 569 28.39 21.74 -0.69
CA TYR A 569 28.01 23.15 -0.86
C TYR A 569 27.65 23.85 0.46
N TRP A 570 27.44 23.11 1.57
CA TRP A 570 26.98 23.70 2.83
C TRP A 570 27.77 24.91 3.32
N ASN A 571 29.09 24.90 3.13
CA ASN A 571 29.98 25.98 3.56
C ASN A 571 30.20 27.06 2.48
N LYS A 572 29.51 26.97 1.33
CA LYS A 572 29.63 27.97 0.26
C LYS A 572 28.64 29.11 0.49
N VAL A 573 29.09 30.34 0.24
CA VAL A 573 28.28 31.54 0.43
C VAL A 573 27.04 31.53 -0.45
N GLU A 574 27.15 31.03 -1.68
CA GLU A 574 26.08 30.93 -2.64
C GLU A 574 24.96 30.01 -2.14
N PHE A 575 25.32 28.86 -1.58
CA PHE A 575 24.37 27.94 -0.96
C PHE A 575 23.67 28.58 0.25
N GLN A 576 24.44 29.18 1.17
CA GLN A 576 23.90 29.82 2.37
C GLN A 576 22.94 30.98 2.03
N ASN A 577 23.19 31.69 0.93
CA ASN A 577 22.29 32.73 0.45
C ASN A 577 21.02 32.16 -0.17
N ALA A 578 21.11 31.04 -0.88
CA ALA A 578 19.96 30.41 -1.53
C ALA A 578 18.92 29.85 -0.53
N ILE A 579 19.35 29.51 0.69
CA ILE A 579 18.48 28.95 1.73
C ILE A 579 18.11 29.97 2.83
N LYS A 580 18.35 31.28 2.64
CA LYS A 580 17.89 32.34 3.56
C LYS A 580 16.37 32.54 3.46
#